data_f37e716abae8ca67ea322daec5ffe347
#
_entry.id   f37e716abae8ca67ea322daec5ffe347
#
_cell.length_a   1.000
_cell.length_b   1.000
_cell.length_c   1.000
_cell.angle_alpha   90.00
_cell.angle_beta   90.00
_cell.angle_gamma   90.00
#
_symmetry.space_group_name_H-M   'P 1'
#
loop_
_entity.id
_entity.type
_entity.pdbx_description
1 polymer ?
#
loop_
_entity_poly.entity_id
_entity_poly.type
_entity_poly.pdbx_seq_one_letter_code
_entity_poly.pdbx_strand_id
1 'polypeptide(L)'
;GLMLYNMGAGILRAVGDSQRPLYFLIACAVTNTVLDVVFVFCFHMGVAGVALATVISQCLSAVLTLIVLFRTDSCVRLRLKWLRVDTAMLKRIINIGIPSAIQMALTAFANVFVQSYIAGTEGNMTVNTGGWTTYSKVDQFIFLPMQSLALATTTFVGQNLGVGNVERAKTGARMAYFMSTACSIVIMVPTMIFAAPISGIFNSDPEIVATSTRLLHVITPFYLFCSVNQ
;
A
#
# COMPACT_ATOMS: atom_id res chain seq x y z
N GLY A 1 5.65 -14.11 7.06
CA GLY A 1 4.54 -13.49 7.78
C GLY A 1 3.66 -12.66 6.87
N LEU A 2 4.20 -11.63 6.25
CA LEU A 2 3.45 -10.65 5.44
C LEU A 2 2.61 -11.28 4.31
N MET A 3 3.16 -12.25 3.59
CA MET A 3 2.47 -12.91 2.48
C MET A 3 1.24 -13.70 2.98
N LEU A 4 1.38 -14.45 4.06
CA LEU A 4 0.27 -15.19 4.68
C LEU A 4 -0.82 -14.25 5.19
N TYR A 5 -0.42 -13.13 5.85
CA TYR A 5 -1.36 -12.10 6.27
C TYR A 5 -2.13 -11.52 5.08
N ASN A 6 -1.44 -11.10 4.02
CA ASN A 6 -2.06 -10.48 2.84
C ASN A 6 -3.06 -11.42 2.14
N MET A 7 -2.71 -12.70 1.98
CA MET A 7 -3.62 -13.70 1.42
C MET A 7 -4.85 -13.90 2.31
N GLY A 8 -4.64 -14.11 3.60
CA GLY A 8 -5.74 -14.32 4.55
C GLY A 8 -6.63 -13.08 4.70
N ALA A 9 -6.05 -11.89 4.75
CA ALA A 9 -6.79 -10.63 4.74
C ALA A 9 -7.59 -10.43 3.44
N GLY A 10 -7.05 -10.85 2.30
CA GLY A 10 -7.76 -10.86 1.02
C GLY A 10 -8.99 -11.77 1.04
N ILE A 11 -8.83 -12.99 1.58
CA ILE A 11 -9.94 -13.95 1.75
C ILE A 11 -11.03 -13.39 2.66
N LEU A 12 -10.67 -12.81 3.81
CA LEU A 12 -11.64 -12.21 4.75
C LEU A 12 -12.37 -11.03 4.11
N ARG A 13 -11.67 -10.15 3.41
CA ARG A 13 -12.29 -9.03 2.67
C ARG A 13 -13.24 -9.51 1.57
N ALA A 14 -12.90 -10.58 0.87
CA ALA A 14 -13.76 -11.14 -0.17
C ALA A 14 -15.13 -11.58 0.34
N VAL A 15 -15.23 -12.04 1.61
CA VAL A 15 -16.51 -12.38 2.26
C VAL A 15 -17.13 -11.22 3.03
N GLY A 16 -16.61 -10.01 2.89
CA GLY A 16 -17.13 -8.79 3.50
C GLY A 16 -16.61 -8.46 4.90
N ASP A 17 -15.70 -9.25 5.44
CA ASP A 17 -15.07 -8.99 6.73
C ASP A 17 -13.79 -8.17 6.55
N SER A 18 -13.92 -6.86 6.61
CA SER A 18 -12.78 -5.92 6.55
C SER A 18 -12.30 -5.50 7.95
N GLN A 19 -13.09 -5.74 8.99
CA GLN A 19 -12.78 -5.28 10.35
C GLN A 19 -11.68 -6.14 11.00
N ARG A 20 -11.78 -7.46 10.91
CA ARG A 20 -10.78 -8.35 11.51
C ARG A 20 -9.38 -8.14 10.94
N PRO A 21 -9.15 -8.05 9.61
CA PRO A 21 -7.85 -7.70 9.06
C PRO A 21 -7.31 -6.36 9.56
N LEU A 22 -8.17 -5.35 9.75
CA LEU A 22 -7.78 -4.06 10.31
C LEU A 22 -7.27 -4.19 11.75
N TYR A 23 -7.98 -4.93 12.61
CA TYR A 23 -7.52 -5.15 13.99
C TYR A 23 -6.20 -5.90 14.05
N PHE A 24 -5.95 -6.86 13.16
CA PHE A 24 -4.68 -7.58 13.11
C PHE A 24 -3.54 -6.64 12.67
N LEU A 25 -3.81 -5.70 11.77
CA LEU A 25 -2.84 -4.71 11.34
C LEU A 25 -2.51 -3.72 12.47
N ILE A 26 -3.51 -3.26 13.21
CA ILE A 26 -3.31 -2.40 14.38
C ILE A 26 -2.50 -3.14 15.44
N ALA A 27 -2.86 -4.38 15.77
CA ALA A 27 -2.10 -5.18 16.73
C ALA A 27 -0.64 -5.40 16.28
N CYS A 28 -0.43 -5.67 14.99
CA CYS A 28 0.91 -5.79 14.40
C CYS A 28 1.71 -4.48 14.53
N ALA A 29 1.10 -3.34 14.20
CA ALA A 29 1.77 -2.03 14.26
C ALA A 29 2.15 -1.65 15.70
N VAL A 30 1.22 -1.82 16.64
CA VAL A 30 1.49 -1.57 18.07
C VAL A 30 2.60 -2.48 18.59
N THR A 31 2.52 -3.79 18.31
CA THR A 31 3.55 -4.75 18.71
C THR A 31 4.90 -4.40 18.09
N ASN A 32 4.94 -4.03 16.82
CA ASN A 32 6.18 -3.61 16.17
C ASN A 32 6.79 -2.39 16.86
N THR A 33 6.01 -1.32 17.06
CA THR A 33 6.49 -0.11 17.74
C THR A 33 7.01 -0.39 19.15
N VAL A 34 6.29 -1.20 19.94
CA VAL A 34 6.72 -1.57 21.30
C VAL A 34 8.01 -2.38 21.27
N LEU A 35 8.11 -3.38 20.37
CA LEU A 35 9.31 -4.20 20.24
C LEU A 35 10.50 -3.41 19.71
N ASP A 36 10.29 -2.45 18.79
CA ASP A 36 11.34 -1.55 18.31
C ASP A 36 11.95 -0.76 19.48
N VAL A 37 11.11 -0.16 20.32
CA VAL A 37 11.56 0.57 21.51
C VAL A 37 12.32 -0.36 22.47
N VAL A 38 11.76 -1.52 22.77
CA VAL A 38 12.39 -2.48 23.69
C VAL A 38 13.75 -2.97 23.17
N PHE A 39 13.82 -3.39 21.91
CA PHE A 39 15.05 -3.95 21.36
C PHE A 39 16.13 -2.90 21.13
N VAL A 40 15.76 -1.67 20.77
CA VAL A 40 16.73 -0.59 20.57
C VAL A 40 17.20 0.00 21.89
N PHE A 41 16.28 0.34 22.81
CA PHE A 41 16.63 1.04 24.06
C PHE A 41 17.03 0.09 25.19
N CYS A 42 16.35 -1.05 25.37
CA CYS A 42 16.66 -1.95 26.49
C CYS A 42 17.76 -2.96 26.13
N PHE A 43 17.72 -3.51 24.92
CA PHE A 43 18.69 -4.53 24.49
C PHE A 43 19.85 -3.96 23.64
N HIS A 44 19.82 -2.68 23.29
CA HIS A 44 20.84 -2.00 22.48
C HIS A 44 21.17 -2.71 21.15
N MET A 45 20.21 -3.42 20.55
CA MET A 45 20.41 -4.22 19.35
C MET A 45 20.52 -3.39 18.07
N GLY A 46 20.25 -2.08 18.10
CA GLY A 46 20.32 -1.20 16.92
C GLY A 46 19.45 -1.70 15.76
N VAL A 47 20.00 -1.71 14.56
CA VAL A 47 19.29 -2.10 13.32
C VAL A 47 18.80 -3.56 13.37
N ALA A 48 19.54 -4.47 14.00
CA ALA A 48 19.15 -5.86 14.13
C ALA A 48 17.88 -6.01 15.00
N GLY A 49 17.74 -5.19 16.03
CA GLY A 49 16.54 -5.17 16.88
C GLY A 49 15.29 -4.75 16.10
N VAL A 50 15.37 -3.71 15.30
CA VAL A 50 14.26 -3.23 14.44
C VAL A 50 13.86 -4.32 13.41
N ALA A 51 14.85 -4.98 12.80
CA ALA A 51 14.56 -6.07 11.88
C ALA A 51 13.84 -7.25 12.56
N LEU A 52 14.29 -7.63 13.77
CA LEU A 52 13.67 -8.71 14.55
C LEU A 52 12.25 -8.33 15.00
N ALA A 53 12.01 -7.11 15.49
CA ALA A 53 10.69 -6.62 15.84
C ALA A 53 9.71 -6.67 14.65
N THR A 54 10.19 -6.29 13.47
CA THR A 54 9.40 -6.36 12.22
C THR A 54 9.02 -7.80 11.88
N VAL A 55 9.95 -8.76 11.99
CA VAL A 55 9.66 -10.17 11.72
C VAL A 55 8.64 -10.72 12.72
N ILE A 56 8.82 -10.45 14.01
CA ILE A 56 7.92 -10.93 15.07
C ILE A 56 6.50 -10.38 14.87
N SER A 57 6.36 -9.09 14.65
CA SER A 57 5.05 -8.44 14.44
C SER A 57 4.34 -8.94 13.18
N GLN A 58 5.06 -9.19 12.09
CA GLN A 58 4.51 -9.79 10.89
C GLN A 58 4.11 -11.26 11.08
N CYS A 59 4.86 -12.03 11.87
CA CYS A 59 4.46 -13.37 12.24
C CYS A 59 3.20 -13.37 13.10
N LEU A 60 3.08 -12.41 14.03
CA LEU A 60 1.89 -12.25 14.86
C LEU A 60 0.65 -12.01 13.99
N SER A 61 0.69 -11.07 13.04
CA SER A 61 -0.44 -10.81 12.13
C SER A 61 -0.84 -12.03 11.28
N ALA A 62 0.15 -12.80 10.81
CA ALA A 62 -0.09 -14.03 10.07
C ALA A 62 -0.77 -15.09 10.95
N VAL A 63 -0.29 -15.29 12.18
CA VAL A 63 -0.88 -16.23 13.14
C VAL A 63 -2.31 -15.85 13.49
N LEU A 64 -2.57 -14.59 13.81
CA LEU A 64 -3.93 -14.11 14.10
C LEU A 64 -4.88 -14.35 12.93
N THR A 65 -4.43 -14.06 11.72
CA THR A 65 -5.21 -14.30 10.49
C THR A 65 -5.51 -15.79 10.30
N LEU A 66 -4.54 -16.67 10.48
CA LEU A 66 -4.72 -18.12 10.38
C LEU A 66 -5.67 -18.65 11.46
N ILE A 67 -5.53 -18.20 12.70
CA ILE A 67 -6.43 -18.60 13.80
C ILE A 67 -7.88 -18.28 13.44
N VAL A 68 -8.14 -17.08 12.90
CA VAL A 68 -9.50 -16.70 12.50
C VAL A 68 -9.99 -17.54 11.32
N LEU A 69 -9.17 -17.80 10.30
CA LEU A 69 -9.54 -18.64 9.16
C LEU A 69 -9.82 -20.10 9.58
N PHE A 70 -9.14 -20.62 10.61
CA PHE A 70 -9.44 -21.94 11.15
C PHE A 70 -10.70 -21.99 12.00
N ARG A 71 -11.01 -20.92 12.73
CA ARG A 71 -12.11 -20.86 13.70
C ARG A 71 -13.40 -20.27 13.14
N THR A 72 -13.37 -19.61 11.99
CA THR A 72 -14.57 -19.02 11.40
C THR A 72 -15.58 -20.10 10.98
N ASP A 73 -16.87 -19.82 11.18
CA ASP A 73 -17.96 -20.71 10.72
C ASP A 73 -18.46 -20.33 9.32
N SER A 74 -17.83 -19.37 8.65
CA SER A 74 -18.17 -18.96 7.29
C SER A 74 -17.63 -19.93 6.22
N CYS A 75 -18.06 -19.72 4.97
CA CYS A 75 -17.67 -20.55 3.81
C CYS A 75 -16.14 -20.55 3.53
N VAL A 76 -15.40 -19.61 4.13
CA VAL A 76 -13.92 -19.49 3.98
C VAL A 76 -13.14 -20.21 5.08
N ARG A 77 -13.80 -21.05 5.88
CA ARG A 77 -13.13 -21.84 6.93
C ARG A 77 -12.04 -22.71 6.33
N LEU A 78 -10.79 -22.45 6.76
CA LEU A 78 -9.66 -23.24 6.34
C LEU A 78 -9.70 -24.64 6.98
N ARG A 79 -9.74 -25.68 6.15
CA ARG A 79 -9.66 -27.07 6.58
C ARG A 79 -8.48 -27.73 5.89
N LEU A 80 -7.45 -28.11 6.63
CA LEU A 80 -6.22 -28.71 6.09
C LEU A 80 -6.51 -29.96 5.23
N LYS A 81 -7.54 -30.73 5.58
CA LYS A 81 -7.96 -31.92 4.83
C LYS A 81 -8.46 -31.60 3.41
N TRP A 82 -8.90 -30.36 3.16
CA TRP A 82 -9.47 -29.91 1.88
C TRP A 82 -8.48 -29.06 1.07
N LEU A 83 -7.26 -28.89 1.55
CA LEU A 83 -6.20 -28.22 0.81
C LEU A 83 -5.84 -29.06 -0.41
N ARG A 84 -6.38 -28.68 -1.56
CA ARG A 84 -6.09 -29.28 -2.86
C ARG A 84 -5.74 -28.17 -3.83
N VAL A 85 -4.79 -28.45 -4.72
CA VAL A 85 -4.48 -27.54 -5.83
C VAL A 85 -5.49 -27.83 -6.93
N ASP A 86 -6.45 -26.90 -7.10
CA ASP A 86 -7.34 -26.90 -8.25
C ASP A 86 -6.66 -26.19 -9.41
N THR A 87 -6.36 -26.95 -10.48
CA THR A 87 -5.64 -26.46 -11.66
C THR A 87 -6.40 -25.35 -12.38
N ALA A 88 -7.74 -25.40 -12.41
CA ALA A 88 -8.55 -24.39 -13.06
C ALA A 88 -8.50 -23.05 -12.30
N MET A 89 -8.60 -23.12 -10.96
CA MET A 89 -8.45 -21.94 -10.09
C MET A 89 -7.03 -21.40 -10.13
N LEU A 90 -6.01 -22.26 -10.08
CA LEU A 90 -4.61 -21.87 -10.19
C LEU A 90 -4.35 -21.12 -11.50
N LYS A 91 -4.86 -21.63 -12.63
CA LYS A 91 -4.73 -20.95 -13.93
C LYS A 91 -5.36 -19.57 -13.94
N ARG A 92 -6.53 -19.40 -13.30
CA ARG A 92 -7.18 -18.08 -13.17
C ARG A 92 -6.34 -17.12 -12.34
N ILE A 93 -5.81 -17.57 -11.21
CA ILE A 93 -4.95 -16.77 -10.33
C ILE A 93 -3.68 -16.36 -11.08
N ILE A 94 -3.04 -17.27 -11.79
CA ILE A 94 -1.83 -17.01 -12.58
C ILE A 94 -2.10 -16.02 -13.70
N ASN A 95 -3.20 -16.17 -14.43
CA ASN A 95 -3.57 -15.26 -15.54
C ASN A 95 -3.82 -13.82 -15.09
N ILE A 96 -4.23 -13.61 -13.84
CA ILE A 96 -4.42 -12.26 -13.28
C ILE A 96 -3.14 -11.81 -12.57
N GLY A 97 -2.49 -12.71 -11.84
CA GLY A 97 -1.33 -12.40 -11.01
C GLY A 97 -0.07 -12.07 -11.80
N ILE A 98 0.21 -12.80 -12.90
CA ILE A 98 1.42 -12.55 -13.71
C ILE A 98 1.38 -11.16 -14.35
N PRO A 99 0.32 -10.73 -15.07
CA PRO A 99 0.26 -9.38 -15.61
C PRO A 99 0.40 -8.30 -14.55
N SER A 100 -0.27 -8.48 -13.40
CA SER A 100 -0.16 -7.54 -12.27
C SER A 100 1.26 -7.49 -11.69
N ALA A 101 1.92 -8.64 -11.55
CA ALA A 101 3.31 -8.70 -11.07
C ALA A 101 4.27 -8.02 -12.06
N ILE A 102 4.10 -8.22 -13.38
CA ILE A 102 4.88 -7.54 -14.41
C ILE A 102 4.67 -6.02 -14.34
N GLN A 103 3.42 -5.57 -14.21
CA GLN A 103 3.10 -4.15 -14.05
C GLN A 103 3.79 -3.54 -12.83
N MET A 104 3.74 -4.21 -11.67
CA MET A 104 4.43 -3.76 -10.45
C MET A 104 5.95 -3.74 -10.62
N ALA A 105 6.52 -4.76 -11.29
CA ALA A 105 7.95 -4.81 -11.57
C ALA A 105 8.39 -3.68 -12.49
N LEU A 106 7.64 -3.41 -13.56
CA LEU A 106 7.93 -2.28 -14.47
C LEU A 106 7.88 -0.93 -13.73
N THR A 107 6.91 -0.73 -12.86
CA THR A 107 6.82 0.49 -12.04
C THR A 107 8.02 0.62 -11.10
N ALA A 108 8.43 -0.48 -10.45
CA ALA A 108 9.60 -0.48 -9.58
C ALA A 108 10.89 -0.17 -10.37
N PHE A 109 11.06 -0.78 -11.55
CA PHE A 109 12.17 -0.47 -12.46
C PHE A 109 12.17 1.01 -12.88
N ALA A 110 11.02 1.54 -13.30
CA ALA A 110 10.90 2.95 -13.68
C ALA A 110 11.34 3.87 -12.54
N ASN A 111 10.94 3.59 -11.30
CA ASN A 111 11.36 4.37 -10.13
C ASN A 111 12.89 4.33 -9.91
N VAL A 112 13.54 3.18 -10.10
CA VAL A 112 15.00 3.06 -9.99
C VAL A 112 15.68 3.90 -11.07
N PHE A 113 15.21 3.86 -12.31
CA PHE A 113 15.76 4.67 -13.40
C PHE A 113 15.61 6.17 -13.13
N VAL A 114 14.42 6.60 -12.70
CA VAL A 114 14.16 8.00 -12.36
C VAL A 114 15.08 8.45 -11.22
N GLN A 115 15.21 7.65 -10.18
CA GLN A 115 16.10 7.95 -9.04
C GLN A 115 17.57 8.04 -9.48
N SER A 116 18.04 7.12 -10.33
CA SER A 116 19.40 7.15 -10.87
C SER A 116 19.65 8.39 -11.74
N TYR A 117 18.65 8.76 -12.56
CA TYR A 117 18.74 9.96 -13.40
C TYR A 117 18.82 11.23 -12.56
N ILE A 118 17.95 11.36 -11.54
CA ILE A 118 17.94 12.50 -10.63
C ILE A 118 19.27 12.61 -9.87
N ALA A 119 19.82 11.48 -9.42
CA ALA A 119 21.13 11.45 -8.74
C ALA A 119 22.28 11.90 -9.66
N GLY A 120 22.19 11.61 -10.97
CA GLY A 120 23.20 11.98 -11.96
C GLY A 120 23.00 13.37 -12.59
N THR A 121 21.93 14.11 -12.24
CA THR A 121 21.68 15.45 -12.76
C THR A 121 22.71 16.44 -12.21
N GLU A 122 23.03 17.47 -12.99
CA GLU A 122 23.96 18.54 -12.59
C GLU A 122 23.54 19.16 -11.25
N GLY A 123 24.52 19.38 -10.38
CA GLY A 123 24.33 19.91 -9.03
C GLY A 123 24.84 18.98 -7.93
N ASN A 124 24.40 19.23 -6.71
CA ASN A 124 24.80 18.42 -5.56
C ASN A 124 23.97 17.12 -5.51
N MET A 125 24.61 15.98 -5.74
CA MET A 125 23.99 14.65 -5.71
C MET A 125 23.21 14.41 -4.40
N THR A 126 23.73 14.89 -3.27
CA THR A 126 23.07 14.74 -1.96
C THR A 126 21.75 15.51 -1.91
N VAL A 127 21.72 16.73 -2.46
CA VAL A 127 20.52 17.57 -2.52
C VAL A 127 19.48 16.95 -3.46
N ASN A 128 19.91 16.51 -4.64
CA ASN A 128 19.02 15.90 -5.63
C ASN A 128 18.38 14.61 -5.09
N THR A 129 19.20 13.72 -4.52
CA THR A 129 18.71 12.44 -3.92
C THR A 129 17.88 12.68 -2.68
N GLY A 130 18.25 13.65 -1.83
CA GLY A 130 17.48 14.08 -0.67
C GLY A 130 16.12 14.66 -1.05
N GLY A 131 16.08 15.51 -2.08
CA GLY A 131 14.87 16.07 -2.64
C GLY A 131 13.91 15.00 -3.18
N TRP A 132 14.43 14.03 -3.95
CA TRP A 132 13.64 12.89 -4.42
C TRP A 132 13.12 12.01 -3.28
N THR A 133 13.93 11.73 -2.28
CA THR A 133 13.52 10.92 -1.12
C THR A 133 12.43 11.62 -0.31
N THR A 134 12.57 12.94 -0.09
CA THR A 134 11.57 13.75 0.59
C THR A 134 10.27 13.81 -0.21
N TYR A 135 10.34 14.07 -1.52
CA TYR A 135 9.20 14.00 -2.42
C TYR A 135 8.50 12.63 -2.34
N SER A 136 9.25 11.53 -2.42
CA SER A 136 8.69 10.17 -2.42
C SER A 136 7.95 9.84 -1.12
N LYS A 137 8.39 10.37 0.02
CA LYS A 137 7.67 10.23 1.29
C LYS A 137 6.32 10.96 1.25
N VAL A 138 6.30 12.21 0.77
CA VAL A 138 5.06 12.98 0.61
C VAL A 138 4.12 12.29 -0.37
N ASP A 139 4.64 11.86 -1.53
CA ASP A 139 3.94 11.12 -2.56
C ASP A 139 3.22 9.88 -2.01
N GLN A 140 3.92 9.09 -1.20
CA GLN A 140 3.36 7.89 -0.58
C GLN A 140 2.14 8.22 0.30
N PHE A 141 2.17 9.30 1.08
CA PHE A 141 1.02 9.73 1.88
C PHE A 141 -0.16 10.16 1.02
N ILE A 142 0.09 10.84 -0.10
CA ILE A 142 -0.94 11.28 -1.05
C ILE A 142 -1.62 10.09 -1.72
N PHE A 143 -0.86 9.03 -2.04
CA PHE A 143 -1.39 7.83 -2.70
C PHE A 143 -2.19 6.90 -1.79
N LEU A 144 -2.01 6.94 -0.46
CA LEU A 144 -2.70 6.03 0.48
C LEU A 144 -4.23 6.05 0.36
N PRO A 145 -4.91 7.20 0.32
CA PRO A 145 -6.37 7.23 0.17
C PRO A 145 -6.83 6.68 -1.19
N MET A 146 -6.10 6.96 -2.27
CA MET A 146 -6.42 6.45 -3.60
C MET A 146 -6.29 4.92 -3.67
N GLN A 147 -5.22 4.35 -3.14
CA GLN A 147 -5.02 2.91 -3.04
C GLN A 147 -6.12 2.25 -2.18
N SER A 148 -6.55 2.91 -1.11
CA SER A 148 -7.63 2.41 -0.25
C SER A 148 -8.96 2.36 -1.00
N LEU A 149 -9.27 3.39 -1.78
CA LEU A 149 -10.47 3.43 -2.64
C LEU A 149 -10.41 2.35 -3.72
N ALA A 150 -9.26 2.18 -4.39
CA ALA A 150 -9.06 1.14 -5.40
C ALA A 150 -9.28 -0.27 -4.81
N LEU A 151 -8.73 -0.55 -3.63
CA LEU A 151 -8.92 -1.83 -2.93
C LEU A 151 -10.40 -2.06 -2.55
N ALA A 152 -11.08 -1.03 -2.04
CA ALA A 152 -12.49 -1.10 -1.71
C ALA A 152 -13.34 -1.34 -2.96
N THR A 153 -13.05 -0.66 -4.06
CA THR A 153 -13.73 -0.81 -5.36
C THR A 153 -13.54 -2.21 -5.91
N THR A 154 -12.31 -2.74 -5.91
CA THR A 154 -12.01 -4.09 -6.39
C THR A 154 -12.82 -5.13 -5.59
N THR A 155 -12.89 -4.97 -4.27
CA THR A 155 -13.69 -5.86 -3.40
C THR A 155 -15.18 -5.76 -3.72
N PHE A 156 -15.72 -4.54 -3.83
CA PHE A 156 -17.13 -4.29 -4.12
C PHE A 156 -17.54 -4.84 -5.48
N VAL A 157 -16.76 -4.56 -6.51
CA VAL A 157 -17.00 -5.03 -7.88
C VAL A 157 -16.92 -6.55 -7.94
N GLY A 158 -15.89 -7.15 -7.33
CA GLY A 158 -15.73 -8.61 -7.26
C GLY A 158 -16.90 -9.32 -6.60
N GLN A 159 -17.39 -8.80 -5.47
CA GLN A 159 -18.56 -9.36 -4.77
C GLN A 159 -19.84 -9.27 -5.62
N ASN A 160 -20.10 -8.13 -6.27
CA ASN A 160 -21.30 -7.96 -7.09
C ASN A 160 -21.26 -8.80 -8.37
N LEU A 161 -20.09 -8.94 -9.00
CA LEU A 161 -19.91 -9.82 -10.16
C LEU A 161 -20.06 -11.30 -9.75
N GLY A 162 -19.60 -11.67 -8.56
CA GLY A 162 -19.73 -13.03 -8.03
C GLY A 162 -21.19 -13.50 -7.86
N VAL A 163 -22.09 -12.57 -7.55
CA VAL A 163 -23.55 -12.84 -7.47
C VAL A 163 -24.31 -12.51 -8.76
N GLY A 164 -23.61 -12.18 -9.86
CA GLY A 164 -24.20 -11.88 -11.15
C GLY A 164 -24.82 -10.48 -11.28
N ASN A 165 -24.68 -9.60 -10.29
CA ASN A 165 -25.24 -8.25 -10.33
C ASN A 165 -24.31 -7.24 -11.03
N VAL A 166 -24.26 -7.36 -12.36
CA VAL A 166 -23.37 -6.55 -13.22
C VAL A 166 -23.74 -5.06 -13.15
N GLU A 167 -25.01 -4.70 -13.10
CA GLU A 167 -25.45 -3.30 -13.07
C GLU A 167 -25.00 -2.59 -11.79
N ARG A 168 -25.10 -3.26 -10.65
CA ARG A 168 -24.60 -2.72 -9.37
C ARG A 168 -23.07 -2.60 -9.38
N ALA A 169 -22.37 -3.57 -9.98
CA ALA A 169 -20.91 -3.50 -10.15
C ALA A 169 -20.48 -2.28 -10.98
N LYS A 170 -21.14 -2.03 -12.12
CA LYS A 170 -20.88 -0.85 -12.98
C LYS A 170 -21.16 0.46 -12.23
N THR A 171 -22.29 0.54 -11.55
CA THR A 171 -22.68 1.74 -10.78
C THR A 171 -21.66 2.02 -9.68
N GLY A 172 -21.22 0.98 -8.95
CA GLY A 172 -20.19 1.11 -7.93
C GLY A 172 -18.85 1.55 -8.49
N ALA A 173 -18.41 0.98 -9.60
CA ALA A 173 -17.17 1.38 -10.28
C ALA A 173 -17.21 2.84 -10.74
N ARG A 174 -18.35 3.30 -11.30
CA ARG A 174 -18.54 4.70 -11.70
C ARG A 174 -18.48 5.63 -10.50
N MET A 175 -19.15 5.28 -9.39
CA MET A 175 -19.12 6.07 -8.17
C MET A 175 -17.71 6.15 -7.59
N ALA A 176 -17.01 5.02 -7.55
CA ALA A 176 -15.63 4.96 -7.08
C ALA A 176 -14.68 5.85 -7.92
N TYR A 177 -14.87 5.87 -9.24
CA TYR A 177 -14.13 6.76 -10.13
C TYR A 177 -14.34 8.24 -9.75
N PHE A 178 -15.59 8.68 -9.57
CA PHE A 178 -15.88 10.06 -9.13
C PHE A 178 -15.31 10.35 -7.75
N MET A 179 -15.42 9.42 -6.80
CA MET A 179 -14.86 9.57 -5.46
C MET A 179 -13.32 9.66 -5.49
N SER A 180 -12.66 8.82 -6.29
CA SER A 180 -11.20 8.85 -6.45
C SER A 180 -10.74 10.17 -7.06
N THR A 181 -11.42 10.64 -8.11
CA THR A 181 -11.11 11.93 -8.76
C THR A 181 -11.33 13.10 -7.79
N ALA A 182 -12.45 13.12 -7.07
CA ALA A 182 -12.71 14.16 -6.07
C ALA A 182 -11.66 14.14 -4.94
N CYS A 183 -11.33 12.96 -4.43
CA CYS A 183 -10.29 12.79 -3.41
C CYS A 183 -8.92 13.28 -3.91
N SER A 184 -8.57 12.96 -5.17
CA SER A 184 -7.34 13.44 -5.80
C SER A 184 -7.27 14.97 -5.85
N ILE A 185 -8.36 15.63 -6.23
CA ILE A 185 -8.43 17.11 -6.29
C ILE A 185 -8.30 17.71 -4.88
N VAL A 186 -9.02 17.14 -3.90
CA VAL A 186 -9.00 17.61 -2.50
C VAL A 186 -7.61 17.49 -1.88
N ILE A 187 -6.83 16.48 -2.27
CA ILE A 187 -5.46 16.30 -1.78
C ILE A 187 -4.47 17.12 -2.59
N MET A 188 -4.63 17.18 -3.91
CA MET A 188 -3.74 17.89 -4.82
C MET A 188 -3.64 19.38 -4.49
N VAL A 189 -4.78 20.04 -4.28
CA VAL A 189 -4.81 21.50 -4.06
C VAL A 189 -4.05 21.92 -2.80
N PRO A 190 -4.30 21.34 -1.60
CA PRO A 190 -3.50 21.65 -0.42
C PRO A 190 -2.02 21.27 -0.58
N THR A 191 -1.72 20.14 -1.24
CA THR A 191 -0.33 19.72 -1.46
C THR A 191 0.43 20.73 -2.32
N MET A 192 -0.18 21.30 -3.35
CA MET A 192 0.44 22.34 -4.16
C MET A 192 0.63 23.65 -3.39
N ILE A 193 -0.36 24.05 -2.57
CA ILE A 193 -0.28 25.30 -1.79
C ILE A 193 0.75 25.17 -0.66
N PHE A 194 0.77 24.05 0.03
CA PHE A 194 1.60 23.80 1.20
C PHE A 194 2.81 22.88 0.92
N ALA A 195 3.27 22.79 -0.33
CA ALA A 195 4.36 21.91 -0.74
C ALA A 195 5.64 22.11 0.08
N ALA A 196 6.06 23.38 0.30
CA ALA A 196 7.25 23.71 1.07
C ALA A 196 7.10 23.36 2.57
N PRO A 197 6.05 23.77 3.31
CA PRO A 197 5.83 23.31 4.67
C PRO A 197 5.75 21.81 4.83
N ILE A 198 5.06 21.10 3.92
CA ILE A 198 4.93 19.63 3.95
C ILE A 198 6.29 18.97 3.76
N SER A 199 7.08 19.41 2.79
CA SER A 199 8.44 18.91 2.58
C SER A 199 9.35 19.19 3.79
N GLY A 200 9.17 20.33 4.45
CA GLY A 200 9.89 20.74 5.67
C GLY A 200 9.64 19.83 6.89
N ILE A 201 8.52 19.11 6.93
CA ILE A 201 8.26 18.10 7.98
C ILE A 201 9.23 16.92 7.88
N PHE A 202 9.64 16.56 6.66
CA PHE A 202 10.47 15.39 6.40
C PHE A 202 11.95 15.70 6.30
N ASN A 203 12.33 16.97 6.01
CA ASN A 203 13.73 17.40 5.92
C ASN A 203 13.87 18.87 6.32
N SER A 204 14.93 19.18 7.07
CA SER A 204 15.22 20.53 7.57
C SER A 204 16.16 21.31 6.66
N ASP A 205 16.80 20.69 5.66
CA ASP A 205 17.71 21.35 4.73
C ASP A 205 16.93 22.16 3.70
N PRO A 206 17.14 23.50 3.62
CA PRO A 206 16.40 24.37 2.70
C PRO A 206 16.56 23.99 1.22
N GLU A 207 17.74 23.54 0.80
CA GLU A 207 18.00 23.16 -0.60
C GLU A 207 17.25 21.88 -0.98
N ILE A 208 17.22 20.89 -0.06
CA ILE A 208 16.47 19.65 -0.23
C ILE A 208 14.96 19.94 -0.26
N VAL A 209 14.48 20.81 0.62
CA VAL A 209 13.06 21.21 0.66
C VAL A 209 12.68 21.94 -0.63
N ALA A 210 13.51 22.83 -1.13
CA ALA A 210 13.27 23.53 -2.40
C ALA A 210 13.19 22.56 -3.58
N THR A 211 14.10 21.58 -3.66
CA THR A 211 14.11 20.55 -4.70
C THR A 211 12.87 19.67 -4.62
N SER A 212 12.49 19.20 -3.43
CA SER A 212 11.28 18.42 -3.19
C SER A 212 10.02 19.19 -3.57
N THR A 213 9.94 20.48 -3.19
CA THR A 213 8.83 21.38 -3.51
C THR A 213 8.66 21.53 -5.02
N ARG A 214 9.78 21.71 -5.75
CA ARG A 214 9.75 21.78 -7.22
C ARG A 214 9.24 20.48 -7.84
N LEU A 215 9.66 19.32 -7.34
CA LEU A 215 9.17 18.01 -7.81
C LEU A 215 7.68 17.86 -7.54
N LEU A 216 7.19 18.25 -6.35
CA LEU A 216 5.77 18.23 -6.01
C LEU A 216 4.95 19.10 -6.98
N HIS A 217 5.37 20.33 -7.26
CA HIS A 217 4.64 21.21 -8.19
C HIS A 217 4.58 20.66 -9.62
N VAL A 218 5.62 19.95 -10.08
CA VAL A 218 5.66 19.37 -11.43
C VAL A 218 4.84 18.09 -11.50
N ILE A 219 4.93 17.20 -10.52
CA ILE A 219 4.37 15.85 -10.60
C ILE A 219 2.92 15.79 -10.09
N THR A 220 2.57 16.55 -9.05
CA THR A 220 1.23 16.50 -8.42
C THR A 220 0.06 16.73 -9.39
N PRO A 221 0.11 17.63 -10.41
CA PRO A 221 -0.98 17.77 -11.37
C PRO A 221 -1.30 16.50 -12.15
N PHE A 222 -0.32 15.62 -12.35
CA PHE A 222 -0.49 14.34 -13.04
C PHE A 222 -1.22 13.28 -12.21
N TYR A 223 -1.47 13.52 -10.92
CA TYR A 223 -2.23 12.59 -10.07
C TYR A 223 -3.68 12.42 -10.52
N LEU A 224 -4.23 13.40 -11.23
CA LEU A 224 -5.55 13.26 -11.87
C LEU A 224 -5.56 12.11 -12.89
N PHE A 225 -4.48 11.94 -13.63
CA PHE A 225 -4.35 10.80 -14.56
C PHE A 225 -4.13 9.49 -13.82
N CYS A 226 -3.39 9.51 -12.71
CA CYS A 226 -3.19 8.34 -11.87
C CYS A 226 -4.51 7.85 -11.24
N SER A 227 -5.42 8.76 -10.87
CA SER A 227 -6.73 8.40 -10.29
C SER A 227 -7.63 7.62 -11.27
N VAL A 228 -7.42 7.80 -12.57
CA VAL A 228 -8.12 7.07 -13.64
C VAL A 228 -7.56 5.66 -13.83
N ASN A 229 -6.28 5.48 -13.55
CA ASN A 229 -5.56 4.23 -13.82
C ASN A 229 -5.62 3.23 -12.64
N GLN A 230 -6.11 3.62 -11.48
CA GLN A 230 -6.28 2.76 -10.32
C GLN A 230 -7.66 2.12 -10.26
#